data_19060c171ff89ac40fcb349cf9206ad9
#
_entry.id   19060c171ff89ac40fcb349cf9206ad9
#
_cell.length_a   1.000
_cell.length_b   1.000
_cell.length_c   1.000
_cell.angle_alpha   90.00
_cell.angle_beta   90.00
_cell.angle_gamma   90.00
#
_symmetry.space_group_name_H-M   'P 1'
#
loop_
_entity.id
_entity.type
_entity.pdbx_description
1 polymer ?
#
loop_
_entity_poly.entity_id
_entity_poly.type
_entity_poly.pdbx_seq_one_letter_code
_entity_poly.pdbx_strand_id
1 'polypeptide(L)'
;MRKLFLDLDGVMADFDGAFPAVFGLDHRAMADDDMWLKINSHPTFFRDLPLLPGALAFFRAAEHYHPIILTACPKSNYAHVTAQKRAWVREHLSTEVLVLPVLGGSSKPLFMHAPGDILIDDFRRNTEAWEAAGGVAILHRDFDATRRQLYDHLGARPQRAAAVAA
;
A
#
# COMPACT_ATOMS: atom_id res chain seq x y z
N MET A 1 20.69 1.63 5.02
CA MET A 1 19.46 1.11 5.69
C MET A 1 18.43 0.85 4.61
N ARG A 2 17.82 -0.34 4.56
CA ARG A 2 16.79 -0.68 3.58
C ARG A 2 15.56 0.18 3.79
N LYS A 3 14.97 0.70 2.72
CA LYS A 3 13.68 1.42 2.77
C LYS A 3 12.53 0.41 2.73
N LEU A 4 11.45 0.74 3.42
CA LEU A 4 10.21 -0.01 3.41
C LEU A 4 9.16 0.76 2.61
N PHE A 5 8.61 0.12 1.58
CA PHE A 5 7.52 0.63 0.78
C PHE A 5 6.26 -0.22 1.01
N LEU A 6 5.13 0.44 1.21
CA LEU A 6 3.84 -0.20 1.41
C LEU A 6 2.90 0.24 0.27
N ASP A 7 2.27 -0.71 -0.40
CA ASP A 7 1.13 -0.36 -1.25
C ASP A 7 -0.06 0.12 -0.42
N LEU A 8 -1.00 0.75 -1.05
CA LEU A 8 -2.20 1.27 -0.41
C LEU A 8 -3.40 0.34 -0.64
N ASP A 9 -3.80 0.19 -1.91
CA ASP A 9 -4.97 -0.61 -2.28
C ASP A 9 -4.67 -2.10 -2.09
N GLY A 10 -5.55 -2.84 -1.43
CA GLY A 10 -5.34 -4.26 -1.14
C GLY A 10 -4.33 -4.56 -0.02
N VAL A 11 -3.63 -3.53 0.51
CA VAL A 11 -2.72 -3.68 1.66
C VAL A 11 -3.18 -2.86 2.86
N MET A 12 -3.54 -1.59 2.69
CA MET A 12 -4.06 -0.73 3.75
C MET A 12 -5.54 -0.44 3.56
N ALA A 13 -5.95 -0.14 2.33
CA ALA A 13 -7.31 0.20 1.94
C ALA A 13 -7.99 -0.99 1.25
N ASP A 14 -9.24 -1.25 1.60
CA ASP A 14 -10.06 -2.35 1.07
C ASP A 14 -10.65 -2.00 -0.31
N PHE A 15 -9.82 -2.04 -1.34
CA PHE A 15 -10.25 -1.84 -2.72
C PHE A 15 -11.15 -2.98 -3.20
N ASP A 16 -10.76 -4.22 -2.89
CA ASP A 16 -11.45 -5.43 -3.36
C ASP A 16 -12.87 -5.56 -2.82
N GLY A 17 -13.09 -5.19 -1.56
CA GLY A 17 -14.42 -5.17 -0.96
C GLY A 17 -15.25 -3.95 -1.38
N ALA A 18 -14.62 -2.78 -1.50
CA ALA A 18 -15.32 -1.54 -1.82
C ALA A 18 -15.80 -1.48 -3.28
N PHE A 19 -15.01 -1.97 -4.24
CA PHE A 19 -15.38 -1.89 -5.65
C PHE A 19 -16.73 -2.57 -5.96
N PRO A 20 -16.95 -3.85 -5.61
CA PRO A 20 -18.26 -4.48 -5.82
C PRO A 20 -19.36 -3.85 -4.98
N ALA A 21 -19.06 -3.36 -3.78
CA ALA A 21 -20.05 -2.71 -2.93
C ALA A 21 -20.59 -1.39 -3.56
N VAL A 22 -19.72 -0.63 -4.21
CA VAL A 22 -20.07 0.65 -4.84
C VAL A 22 -20.67 0.48 -6.24
N PHE A 23 -20.08 -0.40 -7.06
CA PHE A 23 -20.43 -0.51 -8.48
C PHE A 23 -21.27 -1.73 -8.82
N GLY A 24 -21.47 -2.68 -7.91
CA GLY A 24 -22.22 -3.92 -8.17
C GLY A 24 -21.53 -4.86 -9.17
N LEU A 25 -20.23 -4.72 -9.39
CA LEU A 25 -19.44 -5.41 -10.41
C LEU A 25 -18.17 -6.00 -9.79
N ASP A 26 -17.66 -7.08 -10.35
CA ASP A 26 -16.32 -7.59 -9.99
C ASP A 26 -15.27 -6.97 -10.92
N HIS A 27 -14.37 -6.17 -10.36
CA HIS A 27 -13.30 -5.53 -11.12
C HIS A 27 -12.34 -6.52 -11.78
N ARG A 28 -12.19 -7.73 -11.20
CA ARG A 28 -11.33 -8.80 -11.78
C ARG A 28 -11.92 -9.41 -13.05
N ALA A 29 -13.21 -9.26 -13.27
CA ALA A 29 -13.92 -9.73 -14.46
C ALA A 29 -14.05 -8.66 -15.56
N MET A 30 -13.44 -7.48 -15.34
CA MET A 30 -13.53 -6.33 -16.26
C MET A 30 -12.19 -6.07 -16.96
N ALA A 31 -12.25 -5.42 -18.13
CA ALA A 31 -11.07 -4.81 -18.72
C ALA A 31 -10.62 -3.59 -17.88
N ASP A 32 -9.31 -3.35 -17.81
CA ASP A 32 -8.73 -2.27 -17.00
C ASP A 32 -9.35 -0.89 -17.33
N ASP A 33 -9.55 -0.60 -18.62
CA ASP A 33 -10.11 0.68 -19.07
C ASP A 33 -11.56 0.87 -18.60
N ASP A 34 -12.37 -0.19 -18.62
CA ASP A 34 -13.76 -0.16 -18.13
C ASP A 34 -13.79 0.02 -16.60
N MET A 35 -12.92 -0.66 -15.89
CA MET A 35 -12.77 -0.48 -14.45
C MET A 35 -12.41 0.99 -14.10
N TRP A 36 -11.43 1.55 -14.79
CA TRP A 36 -11.03 2.95 -14.57
C TRP A 36 -12.12 3.94 -14.95
N LEU A 37 -12.90 3.67 -16.01
CA LEU A 37 -14.06 4.51 -16.37
C LEU A 37 -15.10 4.54 -15.25
N LYS A 38 -15.39 3.39 -14.63
CA LYS A 38 -16.30 3.31 -13.47
C LYS A 38 -15.75 4.09 -12.28
N ILE A 39 -14.49 3.87 -11.90
CA ILE A 39 -13.86 4.58 -10.78
C ILE A 39 -13.85 6.09 -11.01
N ASN A 40 -13.51 6.54 -12.22
CA ASN A 40 -13.45 7.96 -12.56
C ASN A 40 -14.86 8.63 -12.58
N SER A 41 -15.94 7.86 -12.69
CA SER A 41 -17.29 8.37 -12.56
C SER A 41 -17.72 8.62 -11.11
N HIS A 42 -16.97 8.11 -10.13
CA HIS A 42 -17.25 8.30 -8.70
C HIS A 42 -16.35 9.40 -8.13
N PRO A 43 -16.91 10.45 -7.53
CA PRO A 43 -16.12 11.64 -7.16
C PRO A 43 -15.13 11.40 -6.02
N THR A 44 -15.36 10.40 -5.17
CA THR A 44 -14.61 10.19 -3.92
C THR A 44 -14.19 8.74 -3.67
N PHE A 45 -14.22 7.89 -4.70
CA PHE A 45 -14.04 6.43 -4.53
C PHE A 45 -12.82 6.07 -3.67
N PHE A 46 -11.62 6.59 -3.99
CA PHE A 46 -10.43 6.28 -3.23
C PHE A 46 -10.38 6.97 -1.86
N ARG A 47 -11.07 8.09 -1.71
CA ARG A 47 -11.17 8.78 -0.43
C ARG A 47 -12.00 7.99 0.59
N ASP A 48 -13.02 7.28 0.11
CA ASP A 48 -14.02 6.62 0.91
C ASP A 48 -13.73 5.12 1.13
N LEU A 49 -12.58 4.61 0.64
CA LEU A 49 -12.19 3.21 0.85
C LEU A 49 -12.11 2.88 2.35
N PRO A 50 -12.68 1.75 2.80
CA PRO A 50 -12.49 1.29 4.16
C PRO A 50 -11.03 0.90 4.45
N LEU A 51 -10.60 1.00 5.70
CA LEU A 51 -9.38 0.33 6.17
C LEU A 51 -9.57 -1.18 6.12
N LEU A 52 -8.56 -1.90 5.63
CA LEU A 52 -8.52 -3.35 5.82
C LEU A 52 -8.41 -3.69 7.31
N PRO A 53 -9.13 -4.72 7.80
CA PRO A 53 -9.02 -5.17 9.18
C PRO A 53 -7.57 -5.51 9.55
N GLY A 54 -7.01 -4.84 10.55
CA GLY A 54 -5.63 -5.00 10.98
C GLY A 54 -4.60 -4.07 10.33
N ALA A 55 -4.96 -3.33 9.26
CA ALA A 55 -4.05 -2.45 8.54
C ALA A 55 -3.43 -1.37 9.42
N LEU A 56 -4.25 -0.67 10.21
CA LEU A 56 -3.75 0.37 11.12
C LEU A 56 -2.79 -0.21 12.18
N ALA A 57 -3.11 -1.36 12.75
CA ALA A 57 -2.24 -2.02 13.74
C ALA A 57 -0.91 -2.44 13.11
N PHE A 58 -0.94 -2.96 11.88
CA PHE A 58 0.27 -3.29 11.13
C PHE A 58 1.09 -2.03 10.82
N PHE A 59 0.46 -0.96 10.31
CA PHE A 59 1.13 0.30 10.01
C PHE A 59 1.83 0.87 11.25
N ARG A 60 1.14 0.93 12.40
CA ARG A 60 1.71 1.40 13.67
C ARG A 60 2.89 0.54 14.13
N ALA A 61 2.83 -0.77 13.94
CA ALA A 61 3.95 -1.65 14.24
C ALA A 61 5.15 -1.43 13.30
N ALA A 62 4.92 -0.99 12.06
CA ALA A 62 5.94 -0.74 11.06
C ALA A 62 6.49 0.71 11.06
N GLU A 63 5.89 1.66 11.79
CA GLU A 63 6.28 3.08 11.79
C GLU A 63 7.77 3.31 12.11
N HIS A 64 8.36 2.50 12.98
CA HIS A 64 9.77 2.64 13.34
C HIS A 64 10.76 2.29 12.21
N TYR A 65 10.28 1.67 11.13
CA TYR A 65 11.04 1.46 9.89
C TYR A 65 10.89 2.64 8.91
N HIS A 66 10.13 3.67 9.27
CA HIS A 66 9.85 4.84 8.44
C HIS A 66 9.28 4.46 7.06
N PRO A 67 8.13 3.77 7.02
CA PRO A 67 7.56 3.30 5.77
C PRO A 67 7.20 4.45 4.84
N ILE A 68 7.22 4.16 3.54
CA ILE A 68 6.78 5.05 2.47
C ILE A 68 5.57 4.40 1.80
N ILE A 69 4.48 5.12 1.64
CA ILE A 69 3.34 4.63 0.85
C ILE A 69 3.66 4.80 -0.63
N LEU A 70 3.71 3.70 -1.37
CA LEU A 70 4.00 3.66 -2.81
C LEU A 70 2.81 3.09 -3.56
N THR A 71 1.93 3.95 -4.06
CA THR A 71 0.63 3.55 -4.60
C THR A 71 0.46 3.89 -6.07
N ALA A 72 -0.09 2.95 -6.85
CA ALA A 72 -0.38 3.14 -8.26
C ALA A 72 -1.61 4.05 -8.47
N CYS A 73 -1.53 4.94 -9.44
CA CYS A 73 -2.63 5.76 -9.91
C CYS A 73 -2.81 5.61 -11.43
N PRO A 74 -4.04 5.73 -11.97
CA PRO A 74 -4.28 5.64 -13.40
C PRO A 74 -3.71 6.84 -14.14
N LYS A 75 -3.39 6.68 -15.41
CA LYS A 75 -3.00 7.79 -16.28
C LYS A 75 -4.16 8.78 -16.53
N SER A 76 -5.37 8.22 -16.63
CA SER A 76 -6.59 8.98 -16.77
C SER A 76 -6.97 9.65 -15.48
N ASN A 77 -6.97 10.76 -15.10
CA ASN A 77 -7.38 11.36 -13.82
C ASN A 77 -6.36 11.25 -12.68
N TYR A 78 -5.08 11.18 -13.02
CA TYR A 78 -3.98 11.00 -12.07
C TYR A 78 -4.01 12.00 -10.90
N ALA A 79 -4.17 13.29 -11.19
CA ALA A 79 -4.14 14.33 -10.16
C ALA A 79 -5.29 14.16 -9.14
N HIS A 80 -6.49 13.83 -9.62
CA HIS A 80 -7.66 13.63 -8.76
C HIS A 80 -7.51 12.39 -7.86
N VAL A 81 -7.09 11.25 -8.44
CA VAL A 81 -6.84 10.02 -7.68
C VAL A 81 -5.72 10.21 -6.66
N THR A 82 -4.64 10.87 -7.05
CA THR A 82 -3.52 11.22 -6.15
C THR A 82 -4.00 12.05 -4.95
N ALA A 83 -4.84 13.05 -5.17
CA ALA A 83 -5.37 13.89 -4.09
C ALA A 83 -6.21 13.07 -3.11
N GLN A 84 -7.07 12.18 -3.60
CA GLN A 84 -7.88 11.29 -2.77
C GLN A 84 -7.03 10.34 -1.94
N LYS A 85 -6.08 9.64 -2.55
CA LYS A 85 -5.21 8.68 -1.84
C LYS A 85 -4.35 9.36 -0.77
N ARG A 86 -3.79 10.53 -1.05
CA ARG A 86 -3.07 11.32 -0.04
C ARG A 86 -3.97 11.76 1.11
N ALA A 87 -5.20 12.18 0.81
CA ALA A 87 -6.16 12.57 1.83
C ALA A 87 -6.55 11.35 2.69
N TRP A 88 -6.78 10.19 2.07
CA TRP A 88 -7.05 8.93 2.75
C TRP A 88 -5.93 8.54 3.72
N VAL A 89 -4.68 8.58 3.25
CA VAL A 89 -3.51 8.26 4.10
C VAL A 89 -3.41 9.19 5.30
N ARG A 90 -3.62 10.49 5.11
CA ARG A 90 -3.60 11.47 6.22
C ARG A 90 -4.69 11.22 7.24
N GLU A 91 -5.86 10.80 6.80
CA GLU A 91 -7.01 10.56 7.67
C GLU A 91 -6.89 9.24 8.45
N HIS A 92 -6.45 8.18 7.77
CA HIS A 92 -6.51 6.83 8.33
C HIS A 92 -5.18 6.32 8.89
N LEU A 93 -4.04 6.79 8.41
CA LEU A 93 -2.72 6.28 8.81
C LEU A 93 -1.89 7.33 9.55
N SER A 94 -1.39 8.35 8.84
CA SER A 94 -0.49 9.35 9.40
C SER A 94 -0.42 10.61 8.52
N THR A 95 -0.28 11.78 9.15
CA THR A 95 0.00 13.05 8.46
C THR A 95 1.46 13.19 8.04
N GLU A 96 2.35 12.38 8.63
CA GLU A 96 3.81 12.50 8.47
C GLU A 96 4.39 11.51 7.45
N VAL A 97 3.64 10.45 7.11
CA VAL A 97 4.14 9.43 6.18
C VAL A 97 4.23 9.99 4.75
N LEU A 98 5.36 9.73 4.09
CA LEU A 98 5.54 10.10 2.69
C LEU A 98 4.64 9.24 1.79
N VAL A 99 3.89 9.88 0.90
CA VAL A 99 3.06 9.22 -0.10
C VAL A 99 3.60 9.50 -1.49
N LEU A 100 4.00 8.44 -2.20
CA LEU A 100 4.50 8.45 -3.57
C LEU A 100 3.46 7.82 -4.51
N PRO A 101 2.58 8.62 -5.13
CA PRO A 101 1.71 8.14 -6.18
C PRO A 101 2.51 7.94 -7.47
N VAL A 102 2.34 6.80 -8.12
CA VAL A 102 3.06 6.46 -9.36
C VAL A 102 2.10 6.17 -10.50
N LEU A 103 2.52 6.37 -11.73
CA LEU A 103 1.71 6.07 -12.93
C LEU A 103 1.71 4.55 -13.20
N GLY A 104 0.71 3.86 -12.67
CA GLY A 104 0.56 2.41 -12.79
C GLY A 104 1.57 1.63 -11.94
N GLY A 105 1.23 0.39 -11.61
CA GLY A 105 2.04 -0.47 -10.75
C GLY A 105 3.41 -0.81 -11.33
N SER A 106 3.53 -0.91 -12.66
CA SER A 106 4.78 -1.17 -13.35
C SER A 106 5.85 -0.09 -13.17
N SER A 107 5.47 1.11 -12.73
CA SER A 107 6.40 2.20 -12.43
C SER A 107 6.99 2.12 -11.02
N LYS A 108 6.48 1.26 -10.14
CA LYS A 108 6.96 1.16 -8.75
C LYS A 108 8.47 0.92 -8.63
N PRO A 109 9.11 0.04 -9.42
CA PRO A 109 10.55 -0.20 -9.33
C PRO A 109 11.42 1.03 -9.59
N LEU A 110 10.92 2.03 -10.33
CA LEU A 110 11.64 3.30 -10.56
C LEU A 110 11.83 4.14 -9.29
N PHE A 111 11.10 3.82 -8.23
CA PHE A 111 11.14 4.52 -6.94
C PHE A 111 11.97 3.77 -5.88
N MET A 112 12.55 2.63 -6.25
CA MET A 112 13.50 1.92 -5.40
C MET A 112 14.70 2.83 -5.14
N HIS A 113 15.04 3.04 -3.87
CA HIS A 113 16.16 3.89 -3.49
C HIS A 113 17.51 3.16 -3.63
N ALA A 114 17.51 1.86 -3.25
CA ALA A 114 18.70 1.02 -3.36
C ALA A 114 18.31 -0.47 -3.50
N PRO A 115 19.18 -1.31 -4.09
CA PRO A 115 18.97 -2.75 -4.11
C PRO A 115 18.73 -3.30 -2.70
N GLY A 116 17.74 -4.20 -2.58
CA GLY A 116 17.32 -4.79 -1.33
C GLY A 116 16.31 -3.98 -0.53
N ASP A 117 15.85 -2.82 -1.03
CA ASP A 117 14.67 -2.14 -0.48
C ASP A 117 13.44 -3.05 -0.55
N ILE A 118 12.53 -2.92 0.42
CA ILE A 118 11.42 -3.84 0.60
C ILE A 118 10.12 -3.21 0.10
N LEU A 119 9.38 -3.95 -0.73
CA LEU A 119 8.00 -3.63 -1.12
C LEU A 119 7.03 -4.65 -0.52
N ILE A 120 5.98 -4.17 0.13
CA ILE A 120 4.80 -4.96 0.51
C ILE A 120 3.66 -4.57 -0.42
N ASP A 121 3.15 -5.54 -1.18
CA ASP A 121 2.14 -5.31 -2.23
C ASP A 121 1.30 -6.59 -2.39
N ASP A 122 0.01 -6.48 -2.61
CA ASP A 122 -0.90 -7.62 -2.78
C ASP A 122 -0.91 -8.14 -4.23
N PHE A 123 -0.42 -7.34 -5.18
CA PHE A 123 -0.44 -7.67 -6.59
C PHE A 123 0.87 -8.30 -7.07
N ARG A 124 0.81 -9.59 -7.44
CA ARG A 124 1.98 -10.40 -7.81
C ARG A 124 2.85 -9.74 -8.88
N ARG A 125 2.25 -9.13 -9.91
CA ARG A 125 3.02 -8.46 -10.97
C ARG A 125 3.91 -7.34 -10.44
N ASN A 126 3.45 -6.61 -9.41
CA ASN A 126 4.25 -5.55 -8.79
C ASN A 126 5.41 -6.12 -8.00
N THR A 127 5.17 -7.20 -7.22
CA THR A 127 6.21 -7.86 -6.43
C THR A 127 7.28 -8.48 -7.32
N GLU A 128 6.90 -9.17 -8.39
CA GLU A 128 7.83 -9.74 -9.36
C GLU A 128 8.67 -8.66 -10.07
N ALA A 129 8.06 -7.54 -10.47
CA ALA A 129 8.77 -6.42 -11.07
C ALA A 129 9.77 -5.76 -10.11
N TRP A 130 9.41 -5.66 -8.82
CA TRP A 130 10.27 -5.13 -7.79
C TRP A 130 11.49 -6.01 -7.55
N GLU A 131 11.30 -7.34 -7.48
CA GLU A 131 12.39 -8.32 -7.32
C GLU A 131 13.30 -8.34 -8.55
N ALA A 132 12.75 -8.28 -9.77
CA ALA A 132 13.51 -8.19 -11.00
C ALA A 132 14.42 -6.94 -11.06
N ALA A 133 14.04 -5.86 -10.37
CA ALA A 133 14.84 -4.65 -10.24
C ALA A 133 15.88 -4.71 -9.10
N GLY A 134 15.97 -5.84 -8.37
CA GLY A 134 16.94 -6.04 -7.29
C GLY A 134 16.42 -5.72 -5.89
N GLY A 135 15.13 -5.48 -5.73
CA GLY A 135 14.48 -5.30 -4.43
C GLY A 135 14.12 -6.62 -3.75
N VAL A 136 13.57 -6.51 -2.55
CA VAL A 136 12.92 -7.60 -1.82
C VAL A 136 11.42 -7.34 -1.82
N ALA A 137 10.59 -8.31 -2.18
CA ALA A 137 9.15 -8.14 -2.16
C ALA A 137 8.48 -9.10 -1.18
N ILE A 138 7.43 -8.61 -0.52
CA ILE A 138 6.53 -9.39 0.32
C ILE A 138 5.14 -9.33 -0.33
N LEU A 139 4.70 -10.45 -0.90
CA LEU A 139 3.37 -10.56 -1.45
C LEU A 139 2.35 -10.62 -0.30
N HIS A 140 1.64 -9.52 -0.08
CA HIS A 140 0.65 -9.42 1.00
C HIS A 140 -0.52 -10.36 0.76
N ARG A 141 -0.91 -11.11 1.79
CA ARG A 141 -2.10 -11.95 1.85
C ARG A 141 -2.83 -11.81 3.18
N ASP A 142 -2.08 -11.71 4.26
CA ASP A 142 -2.56 -11.43 5.60
C ASP A 142 -1.46 -10.72 6.41
N PHE A 143 -1.85 -9.98 7.44
CA PHE A 143 -0.92 -9.17 8.22
C PHE A 143 0.03 -9.98 9.10
N ASP A 144 -0.36 -11.17 9.53
CA ASP A 144 0.51 -11.99 10.39
C ASP A 144 1.64 -12.61 9.61
N ALA A 145 1.36 -13.13 8.41
CA ALA A 145 2.38 -13.64 7.50
C ALA A 145 3.31 -12.50 7.01
N THR A 146 2.74 -11.36 6.63
CA THR A 146 3.49 -10.18 6.18
C THR A 146 4.41 -9.66 7.28
N ARG A 147 3.95 -9.60 8.53
CA ARG A 147 4.75 -9.15 9.67
C ARG A 147 5.92 -10.10 9.95
N ARG A 148 5.69 -11.40 9.91
CA ARG A 148 6.79 -12.39 10.07
C ARG A 148 7.87 -12.17 9.02
N GLN A 149 7.50 -12.12 7.74
CA GLN A 149 8.44 -11.90 6.65
C GLN A 149 9.18 -10.56 6.78
N LEU A 150 8.47 -9.49 7.16
CA LEU A 150 9.09 -8.18 7.38
C LEU A 150 10.17 -8.23 8.49
N TYR A 151 9.88 -8.92 9.60
CA TYR A 151 10.83 -9.07 10.71
C TYR A 151 12.03 -9.94 10.35
N ASP A 152 11.86 -10.93 9.48
CA ASP A 152 12.96 -11.74 8.96
C ASP A 152 13.94 -10.88 8.14
N HIS A 153 13.45 -9.86 7.45
CA HIS A 153 14.27 -8.95 6.64
C HIS A 153 14.88 -7.77 7.41
N LEU A 154 14.14 -7.19 8.36
CA LEU A 154 14.53 -5.95 9.06
C LEU A 154 14.78 -6.11 10.55
N GLY A 155 14.47 -7.27 11.13
CA GLY A 155 14.44 -7.49 12.57
C GLY A 155 13.11 -7.03 13.20
N ALA A 156 12.77 -7.60 14.36
CA ALA A 156 11.59 -7.20 15.12
C ALA A 156 11.80 -5.82 15.76
N ARG A 157 10.69 -5.13 16.01
CA ARG A 157 10.72 -3.89 16.80
C ARG A 157 11.40 -4.14 18.15
N PRO A 158 12.39 -3.31 18.55
CA PRO A 158 12.92 -3.38 19.91
C PRO A 158 11.77 -3.24 20.91
N GLN A 159 11.59 -4.24 21.77
CA GLN A 159 10.65 -4.09 22.88
C GLN A 159 11.12 -2.90 23.72
N ARG A 160 10.28 -1.88 23.87
CA ARG A 160 10.51 -0.87 24.91
C ARG A 160 10.58 -1.63 26.22
N ALA A 161 11.73 -1.60 26.88
CA ALA A 161 11.82 -2.05 28.26
C ALA A 161 10.65 -1.43 29.02
N ALA A 162 9.81 -2.27 29.64
CA ALA A 162 8.75 -1.79 30.50
C ALA A 162 9.42 -0.84 31.48
N ALA A 163 8.98 0.42 31.51
CA ALA A 163 9.45 1.36 32.51
C ALA A 163 9.10 0.74 33.87
N VAL A 164 10.13 0.31 34.56
CA VAL A 164 10.00 -0.15 35.96
C VAL A 164 9.53 1.09 36.70
N ALA A 165 8.23 1.10 37.03
CA ALA A 165 7.69 2.07 37.96
C ALA A 165 8.35 1.83 39.31
N ALA A 166 9.21 2.77 39.72
CA ALA A 166 9.73 2.88 41.07
C ALA A 166 8.77 3.69 41.90
#